data_ec7ea9be7ed8d1b2d1997a3e786a8673
#
_entry.id   ec7ea9be7ed8d1b2d1997a3e786a8673
#
_cell.length_a   1.000
_cell.length_b   1.000
_cell.length_c   1.000
_cell.angle_alpha   90.00
_cell.angle_beta   90.00
_cell.angle_gamma   90.00
#
_symmetry.space_group_name_H-M   'P 1'
#
loop_
_entity.id
_entity.type
_entity.pdbx_description
1 polymer ?
#
loop_
_entity_poly.entity_id
_entity_poly.type
_entity_poly.pdbx_seq_one_letter_code
_entity_poly.pdbx_strand_id
1 'polypeptide(L)'
;MTSSSTPSQDAQTFAATSRTEGRRADALMEEDVAWSHDIDGVRDGDQYDRSDRAALRRVAGLSTELEDVTEVEYRQLRLERVVLVGVWTSGTAQDADNSLAELAALAETAGAVVLDGVIQRRDKPDPATYIGSGKAGELRDIVLETGADTVVCDGELSPGQLIHLEDVVKVKVVDRTALILDIFAQHAKSREGKAQVALAQMQYMLPRLRGWGQSLSRQMGGGGGGGMATRGPGETKIETDRRRIREKMAKMRREIAEMKTGRDIKRQERRRNKVPSVAIAGYTNAGKSSLLNRLTGAGVLVENALFATLDPTVRRAETPSGRLYTLADTVGFVRHLPHHLVEAFRSTMEEVGDSDLILHVVDGAHPAPEEQLAAVREVIRDVGATDVPEIVVINKADAADPVELQRLLRVERNAIAVSARTGAGIAELLALIDAELPRPKVEIEVLVPFTEGALISRVHNEGEVLTEEHTPEGTQLKARVHEELAAALAPYVPTAH
;
A
#
# COMPACT_ATOMS: atom_id res chain seq x y z
N MET A 1 -62.24 -24.56 21.49
CA MET A 1 -62.68 -24.38 20.12
C MET A 1 -61.40 -24.25 19.29
N THR A 2 -60.74 -25.29 19.00
CA THR A 2 -60.72 -26.17 17.78
C THR A 2 -60.84 -25.44 16.47
N SER A 3 -59.76 -25.30 15.77
CA SER A 3 -59.74 -25.40 14.32
C SER A 3 -58.38 -25.85 13.82
N SER A 4 -58.43 -27.03 13.26
CA SER A 4 -57.46 -27.73 12.45
C SER A 4 -57.14 -27.02 11.16
N SER A 5 -55.91 -27.02 10.72
CA SER A 5 -55.54 -26.78 9.32
C SER A 5 -54.53 -27.82 8.83
N THR A 6 -54.90 -28.42 7.75
CA THR A 6 -54.31 -29.44 6.93
C THR A 6 -52.94 -29.06 6.34
N PRO A 7 -51.99 -29.97 6.14
CA PRO A 7 -50.74 -29.70 5.47
C PRO A 7 -50.85 -29.81 3.94
N SER A 8 -50.19 -28.91 3.26
CA SER A 8 -50.08 -28.71 1.82
C SER A 8 -49.23 -29.80 1.13
N GLN A 9 -49.69 -30.21 -0.06
CA GLN A 9 -49.13 -31.22 -0.96
C GLN A 9 -47.90 -30.73 -1.74
N ASP A 10 -46.77 -30.47 -1.13
CA ASP A 10 -45.57 -30.10 -1.92
C ASP A 10 -44.32 -30.94 -1.59
N ALA A 11 -44.48 -32.12 -1.01
CA ALA A 11 -43.38 -33.01 -0.59
C ALA A 11 -43.15 -34.23 -1.52
N GLN A 12 -43.69 -34.26 -2.73
CA GLN A 12 -43.57 -35.44 -3.60
C GLN A 12 -42.81 -35.23 -4.93
N THR A 13 -42.22 -34.06 -5.19
CA THR A 13 -41.53 -33.82 -6.50
C THR A 13 -40.00 -33.79 -6.39
N PHE A 14 -39.42 -33.98 -5.19
CA PHE A 14 -37.96 -33.94 -5.03
C PHE A 14 -37.27 -35.31 -4.88
N ALA A 15 -37.99 -36.40 -5.02
CA ALA A 15 -37.43 -37.76 -4.81
C ALA A 15 -37.13 -38.54 -6.11
N ALA A 16 -37.35 -37.94 -7.28
CA ALA A 16 -37.20 -38.64 -8.58
C ALA A 16 -35.91 -38.25 -9.39
N THR A 17 -35.17 -37.21 -8.97
CA THR A 17 -33.98 -36.75 -9.72
C THR A 17 -32.66 -37.24 -9.12
N SER A 18 -32.64 -37.84 -7.93
CA SER A 18 -31.40 -38.30 -7.26
C SER A 18 -31.03 -39.77 -7.56
N ARG A 19 -31.86 -40.52 -8.34
CA ARG A 19 -31.56 -41.91 -8.69
C ARG A 19 -30.90 -42.15 -10.04
N THR A 20 -30.77 -41.13 -10.89
CA THR A 20 -30.13 -41.24 -12.21
C THR A 20 -28.68 -40.75 -12.24
N GLU A 21 -28.23 -40.00 -11.25
CA GLU A 21 -26.82 -39.59 -11.17
C GLU A 21 -25.93 -40.59 -10.46
N GLY A 22 -26.48 -41.43 -9.57
CA GLY A 22 -25.72 -42.48 -8.87
C GLY A 22 -25.31 -43.67 -9.77
N ARG A 23 -25.98 -43.89 -10.92
CA ARG A 23 -25.62 -44.97 -11.83
C ARG A 23 -24.58 -44.61 -12.90
N ARG A 24 -24.21 -43.34 -13.03
CA ARG A 24 -23.13 -42.92 -13.94
C ARG A 24 -21.78 -42.81 -13.22
N ALA A 25 -21.75 -42.69 -11.93
CA ALA A 25 -20.51 -42.67 -11.16
C ALA A 25 -19.93 -44.09 -10.94
N ASP A 26 -20.79 -45.09 -10.76
CA ASP A 26 -20.35 -46.49 -10.60
C ASP A 26 -19.84 -47.14 -11.90
N ALA A 27 -20.23 -46.63 -13.10
CA ALA A 27 -19.77 -47.17 -14.38
C ALA A 27 -18.37 -46.63 -14.81
N LEU A 28 -17.83 -45.59 -14.13
CA LEU A 28 -16.51 -45.04 -14.43
C LEU A 28 -15.43 -45.54 -13.42
N MET A 29 -15.83 -46.30 -12.41
CA MET A 29 -14.87 -46.88 -11.42
C MET A 29 -14.57 -48.37 -11.70
N GLU A 30 -15.25 -49.01 -12.63
CA GLU A 30 -15.00 -50.44 -12.99
C GLU A 30 -14.02 -50.65 -14.14
N GLU A 31 -13.57 -49.58 -14.86
CA GLU A 31 -12.55 -49.70 -15.91
C GLU A 31 -11.09 -49.52 -15.47
N ASP A 32 -10.82 -49.09 -14.22
CA ASP A 32 -9.48 -48.89 -13.73
C ASP A 32 -8.89 -50.03 -12.88
N VAL A 33 -9.57 -51.19 -12.76
CA VAL A 33 -9.11 -52.36 -12.00
C VAL A 33 -8.60 -53.52 -12.84
N ALA A 34 -8.49 -53.38 -14.17
CA ALA A 34 -8.10 -54.47 -15.05
C ALA A 34 -6.60 -54.46 -15.50
N TRP A 35 -5.71 -53.71 -14.80
CA TRP A 35 -4.26 -53.69 -15.12
C TRP A 35 -3.35 -54.04 -13.91
N SER A 36 -3.67 -55.06 -13.17
CA SER A 36 -2.76 -55.67 -12.21
C SER A 36 -2.84 -57.18 -12.23
N HIS A 37 -2.25 -57.81 -13.25
CA HIS A 37 -1.69 -59.16 -13.13
C HIS A 37 -0.70 -59.39 -14.28
N ASP A 38 0.43 -59.92 -13.86
CA ASP A 38 1.57 -60.45 -14.63
C ASP A 38 2.53 -59.44 -15.24
N ILE A 39 3.68 -59.30 -14.55
CA ILE A 39 5.02 -59.64 -15.05
C ILE A 39 5.94 -59.75 -13.84
N ASP A 40 6.23 -61.00 -13.44
CA ASP A 40 7.48 -61.35 -12.74
C ASP A 40 8.65 -61.13 -13.71
N GLY A 41 9.35 -60.02 -13.54
CA GLY A 41 10.55 -59.67 -14.29
C GLY A 41 11.44 -58.80 -13.44
N VAL A 42 12.67 -59.24 -13.24
CA VAL A 42 13.80 -58.61 -12.58
C VAL A 42 13.68 -57.07 -12.65
N ARG A 43 13.44 -56.43 -11.52
CA ARG A 43 13.42 -54.95 -11.40
C ARG A 43 14.86 -54.45 -11.51
N ASP A 44 15.20 -53.95 -12.68
CA ASP A 44 16.47 -53.29 -12.96
C ASP A 44 16.55 -51.96 -12.18
N GLY A 45 17.74 -51.61 -11.66
CA GLY A 45 17.96 -50.40 -10.85
C GLY A 45 17.48 -49.08 -11.53
N ASP A 46 17.44 -49.09 -12.85
CA ASP A 46 16.92 -47.98 -13.67
C ASP A 46 15.40 -47.70 -13.47
N GLN A 47 14.60 -48.71 -13.06
CA GLN A 47 13.18 -48.52 -12.77
C GLN A 47 12.93 -47.88 -11.40
N TYR A 48 13.78 -48.19 -10.41
CA TYR A 48 13.75 -47.52 -9.10
C TYR A 48 14.16 -46.06 -9.25
N ASP A 49 15.18 -45.75 -10.02
CA ASP A 49 15.60 -44.39 -10.33
C ASP A 49 14.53 -43.57 -11.07
N ARG A 50 13.75 -44.22 -11.93
CA ARG A 50 12.64 -43.55 -12.62
C ARG A 50 11.42 -43.30 -11.72
N SER A 51 11.09 -44.26 -10.82
CA SER A 51 10.00 -44.10 -9.86
C SER A 51 10.34 -43.08 -8.80
N ASP A 52 11.58 -43.01 -8.33
CA ASP A 52 12.04 -42.01 -7.38
C ASP A 52 12.12 -40.61 -8.00
N ARG A 53 12.53 -40.49 -9.28
CA ARG A 53 12.47 -39.22 -10.01
C ARG A 53 11.03 -38.77 -10.26
N ALA A 54 10.09 -39.67 -10.50
CA ALA A 54 8.65 -39.35 -10.65
C ALA A 54 8.02 -39.04 -9.31
N ALA A 55 8.41 -39.65 -8.20
CA ALA A 55 7.93 -39.30 -6.86
C ALA A 55 8.45 -37.92 -6.40
N LEU A 56 9.71 -37.59 -6.73
CA LEU A 56 10.28 -36.26 -6.49
C LEU A 56 9.60 -35.14 -7.34
N ARG A 57 9.03 -35.48 -8.49
CA ARG A 57 8.22 -34.53 -9.30
C ARG A 57 6.87 -34.20 -8.70
N ARG A 58 6.35 -34.99 -7.75
CA ARG A 58 5.06 -34.77 -7.09
C ARG A 58 5.11 -33.93 -5.82
N VAL A 59 6.28 -33.53 -5.36
CA VAL A 59 6.39 -32.51 -4.30
C VAL A 59 6.08 -31.17 -4.93
N ALA A 60 4.84 -30.76 -4.82
CA ALA A 60 4.37 -29.46 -5.27
C ALA A 60 5.23 -28.36 -4.65
N GLY A 61 6.00 -27.65 -5.46
CA GLY A 61 6.83 -26.54 -5.02
C GLY A 61 8.32 -26.64 -5.34
N LEU A 62 8.83 -27.77 -5.90
CA LEU A 62 10.21 -27.93 -6.35
C LEU A 62 10.28 -28.16 -7.87
N SER A 63 9.55 -27.39 -8.66
CA SER A 63 9.79 -27.31 -10.10
C SER A 63 11.09 -26.52 -10.32
N THR A 64 12.16 -27.21 -10.67
CA THR A 64 13.38 -26.59 -11.20
C THR A 64 13.28 -26.26 -12.68
N GLU A 65 12.20 -26.57 -13.33
CA GLU A 65 11.85 -26.01 -14.63
C GLU A 65 11.34 -24.58 -14.37
N LEU A 66 12.18 -23.61 -14.63
CA LEU A 66 11.80 -22.23 -14.84
C LEU A 66 10.92 -22.23 -16.10
N GLU A 67 9.63 -22.53 -15.92
CA GLU A 67 8.63 -22.19 -16.88
C GLU A 67 8.76 -20.70 -17.17
N ASP A 68 8.82 -20.42 -18.42
CA ASP A 68 8.88 -19.14 -19.09
C ASP A 68 8.89 -17.90 -18.17
N VAL A 69 10.05 -17.25 -18.05
CA VAL A 69 10.30 -16.09 -17.18
C VAL A 69 9.45 -14.84 -17.59
N THR A 70 8.39 -15.03 -18.35
CA THR A 70 7.36 -14.03 -18.62
C THR A 70 6.49 -13.74 -17.39
N GLU A 71 6.43 -14.65 -16.41
CA GLU A 71 5.81 -14.46 -15.13
C GLU A 71 6.80 -14.85 -14.03
N VAL A 72 7.67 -13.91 -13.63
CA VAL A 72 8.14 -13.90 -12.26
C VAL A 72 6.90 -13.53 -11.46
N GLU A 73 6.01 -14.48 -11.26
CA GLU A 73 5.06 -14.40 -10.17
C GLU A 73 5.89 -14.29 -8.91
N TYR A 74 5.89 -13.09 -8.34
CA TYR A 74 6.19 -12.91 -6.93
C TYR A 74 5.15 -13.81 -6.25
N ARG A 75 5.56 -15.01 -5.84
CA ARG A 75 4.67 -15.92 -5.10
C ARG A 75 4.24 -15.11 -3.90
N GLN A 76 2.94 -14.81 -3.82
CA GLN A 76 2.33 -14.20 -2.66
C GLN A 76 2.87 -14.93 -1.45
N LEU A 77 3.49 -14.18 -0.55
CA LEU A 77 4.00 -14.71 0.69
C LEU A 77 2.79 -15.28 1.44
N ARG A 78 2.55 -16.58 1.40
CA ARG A 78 1.58 -17.19 2.30
C ARG A 78 2.23 -17.19 3.67
N LEU A 79 1.93 -16.16 4.43
CA LEU A 79 2.33 -16.01 5.82
C LEU A 79 1.15 -16.53 6.64
N GLU A 80 1.20 -17.80 7.07
CA GLU A 80 0.10 -18.35 7.84
C GLU A 80 0.28 -18.07 9.33
N ARG A 81 1.45 -18.46 9.90
CA ARG A 81 1.72 -18.35 11.34
C ARG A 81 3.13 -17.77 11.55
N VAL A 82 3.22 -16.61 12.16
CA VAL A 82 4.48 -15.87 12.21
C VAL A 82 4.95 -15.61 13.64
N VAL A 83 6.28 -15.61 13.82
CA VAL A 83 6.96 -15.07 15.00
C VAL A 83 7.70 -13.79 14.58
N LEU A 84 7.52 -12.72 15.35
CA LEU A 84 8.13 -11.43 15.09
C LEU A 84 9.47 -11.29 15.81
N VAL A 85 10.41 -10.60 15.18
CA VAL A 85 11.76 -10.39 15.74
C VAL A 85 12.20 -8.96 15.54
N GLY A 86 12.49 -8.25 16.63
CA GLY A 86 13.00 -6.89 16.64
C GLY A 86 14.41 -6.79 17.21
N VAL A 87 15.23 -5.89 16.67
CA VAL A 87 16.48 -5.45 17.26
C VAL A 87 16.35 -3.98 17.64
N TRP A 88 16.43 -3.72 18.94
CA TRP A 88 16.35 -2.38 19.49
C TRP A 88 17.77 -1.81 19.67
N THR A 89 18.08 -0.75 18.93
CA THR A 89 19.41 -0.13 18.91
C THR A 89 19.46 1.23 19.62
N SER A 90 18.35 1.97 19.62
CA SER A 90 18.23 3.32 20.17
C SER A 90 16.82 3.59 20.68
N GLY A 91 16.62 4.64 21.43
CA GLY A 91 15.34 4.98 22.02
C GLY A 91 15.04 4.22 23.32
N THR A 92 13.78 4.19 23.71
CA THR A 92 13.27 3.54 24.93
C THR A 92 12.81 2.11 24.66
N ALA A 93 12.58 1.32 25.71
CA ALA A 93 11.96 0.00 25.56
C ALA A 93 10.55 0.10 24.95
N GLN A 94 9.82 1.16 25.32
CA GLN A 94 8.49 1.42 24.77
C GLN A 94 8.50 1.67 23.26
N ASP A 95 9.55 2.32 22.74
CA ASP A 95 9.70 2.53 21.28
C ASP A 95 9.91 1.21 20.55
N ALA A 96 10.64 0.28 21.17
CA ALA A 96 10.83 -1.07 20.61
C ALA A 96 9.53 -1.89 20.64
N ASP A 97 8.76 -1.80 21.71
CA ASP A 97 7.45 -2.45 21.81
C ASP A 97 6.48 -1.86 20.79
N ASN A 98 6.45 -0.54 20.61
CA ASN A 98 5.64 0.14 19.60
C ASN A 98 6.03 -0.28 18.17
N SER A 99 7.34 -0.43 17.89
CA SER A 99 7.83 -0.89 16.59
C SER A 99 7.39 -2.33 16.29
N LEU A 100 7.47 -3.21 17.30
CA LEU A 100 7.03 -4.59 17.14
C LEU A 100 5.49 -4.70 16.99
N ALA A 101 4.74 -3.87 17.70
CA ALA A 101 3.29 -3.77 17.53
C ALA A 101 2.89 -3.28 16.14
N GLU A 102 3.63 -2.33 15.57
CA GLU A 102 3.44 -1.91 14.17
C GLU A 102 3.75 -3.04 13.19
N LEU A 103 4.85 -3.80 13.43
CA LEU A 103 5.18 -4.97 12.61
C LEU A 103 4.09 -6.05 12.69
N ALA A 104 3.49 -6.26 13.87
CA ALA A 104 2.35 -7.16 14.05
C ALA A 104 1.16 -6.74 13.19
N ALA A 105 0.79 -5.47 13.22
CA ALA A 105 -0.29 -4.93 12.40
C ALA A 105 0.00 -5.02 10.89
N LEU A 106 1.27 -4.90 10.47
CA LEU A 106 1.70 -5.15 9.09
C LEU A 106 1.54 -6.63 8.72
N ALA A 107 1.97 -7.54 9.59
CA ALA A 107 1.84 -8.98 9.35
C ALA A 107 0.36 -9.42 9.26
N GLU A 108 -0.49 -8.93 10.15
CA GLU A 108 -1.94 -9.16 10.11
C GLU A 108 -2.58 -8.61 8.82
N THR A 109 -2.15 -7.42 8.38
CA THR A 109 -2.60 -6.83 7.10
C THR A 109 -2.21 -7.69 5.91
N ALA A 110 -1.05 -8.37 5.97
CA ALA A 110 -0.62 -9.33 4.95
C ALA A 110 -1.34 -10.69 5.05
N GLY A 111 -2.24 -10.87 6.03
CA GLY A 111 -3.02 -12.08 6.24
C GLY A 111 -2.35 -13.13 7.14
N ALA A 112 -1.32 -12.74 7.91
CA ALA A 112 -0.64 -13.63 8.86
C ALA A 112 -1.31 -13.64 10.24
N VAL A 113 -1.12 -14.72 10.96
CA VAL A 113 -1.45 -14.83 12.38
C VAL A 113 -0.17 -14.71 13.21
N VAL A 114 -0.06 -13.67 14.01
CA VAL A 114 1.09 -13.44 14.88
C VAL A 114 0.95 -14.33 16.12
N LEU A 115 1.95 -15.18 16.35
CA LEU A 115 1.95 -16.13 17.48
C LEU A 115 2.76 -15.61 18.67
N ASP A 116 3.90 -14.98 18.41
CA ASP A 116 4.81 -14.46 19.43
C ASP A 116 5.70 -13.35 18.88
N GLY A 117 6.39 -12.60 19.76
CA GLY A 117 7.31 -11.55 19.41
C GLY A 117 8.55 -11.52 20.31
N VAL A 118 9.72 -11.37 19.72
CA VAL A 118 11.01 -11.34 20.43
C VAL A 118 11.74 -10.04 20.13
N ILE A 119 12.21 -9.33 21.16
CA ILE A 119 13.02 -8.13 21.02
C ILE A 119 14.38 -8.36 21.68
N GLN A 120 15.44 -7.93 21.01
CA GLN A 120 16.78 -7.92 21.56
C GLN A 120 17.36 -6.51 21.55
N ARG A 121 17.91 -6.06 22.70
CA ARG A 121 18.70 -4.84 22.75
C ARG A 121 20.12 -5.11 22.26
N ARG A 122 20.59 -4.29 21.31
CA ARG A 122 21.97 -4.31 20.79
C ARG A 122 22.35 -2.90 20.32
N ASP A 123 23.65 -2.60 20.31
CA ASP A 123 24.15 -1.33 19.74
C ASP A 123 24.03 -1.31 18.20
N LYS A 124 24.15 -2.49 17.57
CA LYS A 124 24.00 -2.69 16.12
C LYS A 124 23.44 -4.09 15.85
N PRO A 125 22.64 -4.27 14.79
CA PRO A 125 22.26 -5.61 14.32
C PRO A 125 23.47 -6.48 14.06
N ASP A 126 23.36 -7.77 14.36
CA ASP A 126 24.43 -8.73 14.11
C ASP A 126 24.66 -8.88 12.60
N PRO A 127 25.91 -8.80 12.12
CA PRO A 127 26.21 -8.88 10.69
C PRO A 127 25.92 -10.24 10.06
N ALA A 128 25.88 -11.32 10.86
CA ALA A 128 25.62 -12.67 10.37
C ALA A 128 24.15 -13.08 10.48
N THR A 129 23.53 -12.90 11.65
CA THR A 129 22.19 -13.44 11.97
C THR A 129 21.19 -12.37 12.42
N TYR A 130 21.49 -11.08 12.25
CA TYR A 130 20.66 -9.96 12.67
C TYR A 130 20.51 -9.82 14.20
N ILE A 131 20.12 -10.89 14.91
CA ILE A 131 19.94 -10.94 16.37
C ILE A 131 21.09 -11.60 17.13
N GLY A 132 22.14 -12.07 16.46
CA GLY A 132 23.24 -12.83 17.07
C GLY A 132 22.91 -14.32 17.24
N SER A 133 23.98 -15.16 17.19
CA SER A 133 23.87 -16.62 17.08
C SER A 133 23.15 -17.27 18.27
N GLY A 134 23.42 -16.81 19.51
CA GLY A 134 22.74 -17.35 20.71
C GLY A 134 21.24 -17.10 20.67
N LYS A 135 20.84 -15.87 20.33
CA LYS A 135 19.42 -15.47 20.28
C LYS A 135 18.70 -16.11 19.08
N ALA A 136 19.42 -16.35 17.99
CA ALA A 136 18.88 -17.10 16.86
C ALA A 136 18.54 -18.57 17.23
N GLY A 137 19.33 -19.18 18.15
CA GLY A 137 19.03 -20.50 18.71
C GLY A 137 17.75 -20.49 19.57
N GLU A 138 17.59 -19.49 20.45
CA GLU A 138 16.36 -19.32 21.25
C GLU A 138 15.14 -19.08 20.34
N LEU A 139 15.30 -18.27 19.31
CA LEU A 139 14.24 -18.01 18.32
C LEU A 139 13.82 -19.31 17.60
N ARG A 140 14.77 -20.18 17.24
CA ARG A 140 14.45 -21.49 16.68
C ARG A 140 13.59 -22.32 17.63
N ASP A 141 13.92 -22.31 18.94
CA ASP A 141 13.19 -23.08 19.92
C ASP A 141 11.77 -22.53 20.09
N ILE A 142 11.57 -21.19 20.09
CA ILE A 142 10.24 -20.54 20.07
C ILE A 142 9.46 -20.92 18.80
N VAL A 143 10.08 -20.92 17.63
CA VAL A 143 9.45 -21.35 16.37
C VAL A 143 8.95 -22.79 16.44
N LEU A 144 9.75 -23.68 17.03
CA LEU A 144 9.37 -25.09 17.23
C LEU A 144 8.22 -25.24 18.22
N GLU A 145 8.23 -24.51 19.34
CA GLU A 145 7.19 -24.55 20.38
C GLU A 145 5.86 -23.97 19.86
N THR A 146 5.90 -22.86 19.17
CA THR A 146 4.69 -22.20 18.64
C THR A 146 4.17 -22.84 17.36
N GLY A 147 5.01 -23.59 16.66
CA GLY A 147 4.72 -24.16 15.34
C GLY A 147 4.54 -23.08 14.29
N ALA A 148 5.33 -21.99 14.37
CA ALA A 148 5.36 -20.96 13.34
C ALA A 148 6.00 -21.49 12.07
N ASP A 149 5.52 -21.03 10.93
CA ASP A 149 6.06 -21.38 9.61
C ASP A 149 6.99 -20.29 9.05
N THR A 150 6.93 -19.09 9.62
CA THR A 150 7.69 -17.94 9.14
C THR A 150 8.14 -17.05 10.31
N VAL A 151 9.33 -16.48 10.17
CA VAL A 151 9.85 -15.43 11.06
C VAL A 151 9.84 -14.09 10.31
N VAL A 152 9.30 -13.04 10.93
CA VAL A 152 9.29 -11.69 10.37
C VAL A 152 10.22 -10.79 11.20
N CYS A 153 11.20 -10.17 10.54
CA CYS A 153 12.19 -9.30 11.19
C CYS A 153 11.82 -7.82 11.04
N ASP A 154 11.93 -7.05 12.15
CA ASP A 154 11.68 -5.62 12.20
C ASP A 154 12.90 -4.80 11.72
N GLY A 155 13.22 -4.92 10.46
CA GLY A 155 14.34 -4.24 9.81
C GLY A 155 14.62 -4.84 8.45
N GLU A 156 15.42 -4.16 7.66
CA GLU A 156 15.89 -4.70 6.38
C GLU A 156 17.07 -5.63 6.60
N LEU A 157 16.97 -6.87 6.11
CA LEU A 157 18.04 -7.86 6.19
C LEU A 157 18.92 -7.82 4.95
N SER A 158 20.24 -7.90 5.16
CA SER A 158 21.16 -8.22 4.07
C SER A 158 20.90 -9.65 3.57
N PRO A 159 21.24 -9.95 2.30
CA PRO A 159 21.10 -11.31 1.78
C PRO A 159 21.82 -12.38 2.62
N GLY A 160 22.95 -12.03 3.23
CA GLY A 160 23.72 -12.93 4.11
C GLY A 160 23.00 -13.20 5.43
N GLN A 161 22.49 -12.14 6.07
CA GLN A 161 21.72 -12.27 7.33
C GLN A 161 20.48 -13.15 7.12
N LEU A 162 19.74 -12.91 6.03
CA LEU A 162 18.55 -13.68 5.71
C LEU A 162 18.87 -15.17 5.60
N ILE A 163 19.86 -15.56 4.79
CA ILE A 163 20.23 -16.95 4.61
C ILE A 163 20.74 -17.60 5.91
N HIS A 164 21.61 -16.90 6.64
CA HIS A 164 22.14 -17.45 7.88
C HIS A 164 21.06 -17.60 8.97
N LEU A 165 20.11 -16.66 9.04
CA LEU A 165 19.01 -16.76 9.99
C LEU A 165 18.06 -17.91 9.61
N GLU A 166 17.70 -18.07 8.34
CA GLU A 166 16.93 -19.22 7.82
C GLU A 166 17.62 -20.56 8.12
N ASP A 167 18.96 -20.60 7.95
CA ASP A 167 19.74 -21.78 8.26
C ASP A 167 19.70 -22.18 9.75
N VAL A 168 19.54 -21.21 10.65
CA VAL A 168 19.42 -21.48 12.09
C VAL A 168 17.99 -21.84 12.47
N VAL A 169 17.01 -21.01 12.09
CA VAL A 169 15.61 -21.16 12.53
C VAL A 169 14.86 -22.26 11.78
N LYS A 170 15.34 -22.68 10.61
CA LYS A 170 14.78 -23.75 9.76
C LYS A 170 13.37 -23.48 9.22
N VAL A 171 12.91 -22.24 9.30
CA VAL A 171 11.70 -21.75 8.66
C VAL A 171 12.03 -20.53 7.81
N LYS A 172 11.08 -20.11 6.99
CA LYS A 172 11.23 -18.93 6.15
C LYS A 172 11.45 -17.67 6.99
N VAL A 173 12.35 -16.81 6.52
CA VAL A 173 12.57 -15.49 7.12
C VAL A 173 12.15 -14.40 6.14
N VAL A 174 11.39 -13.44 6.61
CA VAL A 174 10.91 -12.29 5.85
C VAL A 174 11.33 -11.04 6.60
N ASP A 175 11.83 -10.04 5.91
CA ASP A 175 12.12 -8.74 6.50
C ASP A 175 10.95 -7.76 6.32
N ARG A 176 10.96 -6.66 7.09
CA ARG A 176 9.93 -5.62 7.05
C ARG A 176 9.70 -5.09 5.62
N THR A 177 10.77 -4.96 4.84
CA THR A 177 10.69 -4.46 3.45
C THR A 177 9.93 -5.44 2.55
N ALA A 178 10.21 -6.73 2.63
CA ALA A 178 9.50 -7.74 1.86
C ALA A 178 8.02 -7.81 2.24
N LEU A 179 7.72 -7.69 3.54
CA LEU A 179 6.35 -7.67 4.05
C LEU A 179 5.56 -6.48 3.49
N ILE A 180 6.13 -5.27 3.54
CA ILE A 180 5.51 -4.06 2.97
C ILE A 180 5.29 -4.20 1.46
N LEU A 181 6.26 -4.75 0.73
CA LEU A 181 6.13 -4.99 -0.70
C LEU A 181 5.03 -6.00 -1.05
N ASP A 182 4.80 -6.99 -0.19
CA ASP A 182 3.71 -7.95 -0.37
C ASP A 182 2.34 -7.28 -0.14
N ILE A 183 2.21 -6.50 0.92
CA ILE A 183 0.99 -5.70 1.18
C ILE A 183 0.70 -4.78 0.00
N PHE A 184 1.72 -4.10 -0.53
CA PHE A 184 1.55 -3.24 -1.70
C PHE A 184 1.12 -4.01 -2.95
N ALA A 185 1.65 -5.22 -3.17
CA ALA A 185 1.24 -6.05 -4.30
C ALA A 185 -0.24 -6.47 -4.21
N GLN A 186 -0.75 -6.70 -3.01
CA GLN A 186 -2.16 -7.02 -2.77
C GLN A 186 -3.08 -5.81 -3.00
N HIS A 187 -2.64 -4.59 -2.61
CA HIS A 187 -3.47 -3.38 -2.66
C HIS A 187 -3.34 -2.57 -3.96
N ALA A 188 -2.33 -2.82 -4.80
CA ALA A 188 -2.16 -2.14 -6.08
C ALA A 188 -3.29 -2.49 -7.05
N LYS A 189 -4.16 -1.53 -7.35
CA LYS A 189 -5.31 -1.70 -8.28
C LYS A 189 -5.00 -1.11 -9.65
N SER A 190 -4.34 0.05 -9.70
CA SER A 190 -4.02 0.73 -10.95
C SER A 190 -2.88 0.03 -11.71
N ARG A 191 -2.86 0.22 -13.03
CA ARG A 191 -1.75 -0.26 -13.88
C ARG A 191 -0.42 0.35 -13.45
N GLU A 192 -0.43 1.60 -13.04
CA GLU A 192 0.76 2.31 -12.59
C GLU A 192 1.24 1.79 -11.24
N GLY A 193 0.35 1.69 -10.23
CA GLY A 193 0.68 1.13 -8.93
C GLY A 193 1.25 -0.29 -9.03
N LYS A 194 0.65 -1.15 -9.86
CA LYS A 194 1.18 -2.50 -10.14
C LYS A 194 2.58 -2.47 -10.75
N ALA A 195 2.85 -1.56 -11.70
CA ALA A 195 4.17 -1.43 -12.32
C ALA A 195 5.22 -0.91 -11.31
N GLN A 196 4.85 0.04 -10.45
CA GLN A 196 5.72 0.58 -9.40
C GLN A 196 6.07 -0.48 -8.36
N VAL A 197 5.07 -1.22 -7.86
CA VAL A 197 5.29 -2.31 -6.91
C VAL A 197 6.17 -3.39 -7.52
N ALA A 198 5.89 -3.83 -8.75
CA ALA A 198 6.71 -4.83 -9.42
C ALA A 198 8.15 -4.36 -9.66
N LEU A 199 8.37 -3.07 -9.93
CA LEU A 199 9.70 -2.47 -10.05
C LEU A 199 10.42 -2.51 -8.69
N ALA A 200 9.77 -2.09 -7.60
CA ALA A 200 10.32 -2.12 -6.25
C ALA A 200 10.67 -3.55 -5.79
N GLN A 201 9.79 -4.53 -6.07
CA GLN A 201 10.05 -5.93 -5.79
C GLN A 201 11.29 -6.45 -6.53
N MET A 202 11.45 -6.11 -7.81
CA MET A 202 12.63 -6.51 -8.58
C MET A 202 13.91 -5.82 -8.07
N GLN A 203 13.84 -4.56 -7.63
CA GLN A 203 14.97 -3.86 -7.01
C GLN A 203 15.39 -4.53 -5.71
N TYR A 204 14.44 -4.90 -4.87
CA TYR A 204 14.67 -5.64 -3.62
C TYR A 204 15.25 -7.04 -3.86
N MET A 205 14.73 -7.77 -4.86
CA MET A 205 15.15 -9.13 -5.18
C MET A 205 16.54 -9.21 -5.84
N LEU A 206 16.91 -8.22 -6.67
CA LEU A 206 18.12 -8.25 -7.49
C LEU A 206 19.43 -8.49 -6.71
N PRO A 207 19.70 -7.83 -5.55
CA PRO A 207 20.87 -8.14 -4.73
C PRO A 207 20.77 -9.51 -4.05
N ARG A 208 19.55 -9.97 -3.72
CA ARG A 208 19.29 -11.23 -3.00
C ARG A 208 19.50 -12.48 -3.88
N LEU A 209 19.42 -12.36 -5.20
CA LEU A 209 19.78 -13.42 -6.15
C LEU A 209 21.26 -13.87 -6.09
N ARG A 210 22.16 -13.10 -5.49
CA ARG A 210 23.57 -13.48 -5.34
C ARG A 210 23.79 -14.61 -4.32
N GLY A 211 22.95 -14.70 -3.30
CA GLY A 211 23.10 -15.69 -2.22
C GLY A 211 22.72 -17.11 -2.64
N TRP A 212 21.72 -17.27 -3.49
CA TRP A 212 21.23 -18.58 -3.93
C TRP A 212 22.22 -19.36 -4.81
N GLY A 213 23.02 -18.65 -5.63
CA GLY A 213 24.02 -19.30 -6.49
C GLY A 213 25.20 -19.90 -5.72
N GLN A 214 25.56 -19.35 -4.57
CA GLN A 214 26.63 -19.88 -3.74
C GLN A 214 26.21 -21.11 -2.94
N SER A 215 24.96 -21.21 -2.51
CA SER A 215 24.41 -22.38 -1.83
C SER A 215 24.27 -23.57 -2.79
N LEU A 216 23.79 -23.36 -4.01
CA LEU A 216 23.73 -24.38 -5.06
C LEU A 216 25.12 -24.85 -5.51
N SER A 217 26.10 -23.93 -5.58
CA SER A 217 27.50 -24.27 -5.93
C SER A 217 28.19 -25.12 -4.84
N ARG A 218 27.89 -24.90 -3.56
CA ARG A 218 28.39 -25.72 -2.45
C ARG A 218 27.80 -27.14 -2.43
N GLN A 219 26.51 -27.25 -2.82
CA GLN A 219 25.81 -28.54 -2.83
C GLN A 219 26.23 -29.44 -4.00
N MET A 220 26.71 -28.85 -5.12
CA MET A 220 27.25 -29.56 -6.27
C MET A 220 28.79 -29.76 -6.20
N GLY A 221 29.51 -29.13 -5.29
CA GLY A 221 30.97 -29.14 -5.16
C GLY A 221 31.52 -30.25 -4.29
N GLY A 222 30.76 -31.21 -3.84
CA GLY A 222 31.15 -32.31 -2.95
C GLY A 222 31.86 -33.51 -3.64
N GLY A 223 32.37 -33.38 -4.85
CA GLY A 223 33.10 -34.44 -5.58
C GLY A 223 34.45 -33.95 -6.07
N GLY A 224 35.55 -34.49 -5.48
CA GLY A 224 36.93 -34.09 -5.64
C GLY A 224 37.45 -34.01 -7.06
N GLY A 225 38.47 -33.17 -7.26
CA GLY A 225 39.33 -33.13 -8.43
C GLY A 225 39.74 -31.72 -8.82
N GLY A 226 40.98 -31.33 -8.55
CA GLY A 226 41.56 -30.06 -8.96
C GLY A 226 41.50 -29.83 -10.46
N GLY A 227 41.03 -28.69 -10.87
CA GLY A 227 41.05 -28.23 -12.23
C GLY A 227 40.44 -26.84 -12.33
N MET A 228 41.17 -25.90 -12.90
CA MET A 228 40.86 -24.54 -13.32
C MET A 228 39.40 -24.10 -13.11
N ALA A 229 39.20 -22.95 -12.47
CA ALA A 229 37.94 -22.28 -12.26
C ALA A 229 37.18 -22.06 -13.57
N THR A 230 36.52 -23.09 -14.06
CA THR A 230 35.51 -23.00 -15.10
C THR A 230 34.26 -22.44 -14.44
N ARG A 231 33.81 -21.28 -14.89
CA ARG A 231 32.50 -20.69 -14.51
C ARG A 231 31.46 -21.80 -14.69
N GLY A 232 30.94 -22.30 -13.56
CA GLY A 232 29.97 -23.39 -13.58
C GLY A 232 28.67 -22.96 -14.26
N PRO A 233 27.84 -23.88 -14.81
CA PRO A 233 26.59 -23.59 -15.50
C PRO A 233 25.60 -22.82 -14.63
N GLY A 234 25.75 -22.86 -13.28
CA GLY A 234 24.93 -22.05 -12.35
C GLY A 234 25.27 -20.57 -12.35
N GLU A 235 26.54 -20.16 -12.53
CA GLU A 235 26.88 -18.71 -12.60
C GLU A 235 26.34 -18.06 -13.86
N THR A 236 26.40 -18.74 -15.00
CA THR A 236 25.82 -18.24 -16.27
C THR A 236 24.31 -18.11 -16.21
N LYS A 237 23.62 -19.00 -15.51
CA LYS A 237 22.15 -18.92 -15.35
C LYS A 237 21.76 -17.71 -14.50
N ILE A 238 22.42 -17.52 -13.35
CA ILE A 238 22.18 -16.35 -12.47
C ILE A 238 22.49 -15.04 -13.18
N GLU A 239 23.57 -14.98 -13.97
CA GLU A 239 23.92 -13.77 -14.71
C GLU A 239 22.91 -13.47 -15.81
N THR A 240 22.38 -14.50 -16.46
CA THR A 240 21.30 -14.37 -17.45
C THR A 240 20.01 -13.86 -16.79
N ASP A 241 19.62 -14.42 -15.64
CA ASP A 241 18.41 -14.01 -14.91
C ASP A 241 18.54 -12.57 -14.41
N ARG A 242 19.71 -12.17 -13.91
CA ARG A 242 19.97 -10.79 -13.52
C ARG A 242 19.88 -9.82 -14.70
N ARG A 243 20.34 -10.22 -15.88
CA ARG A 243 20.22 -9.40 -17.10
C ARG A 243 18.75 -9.25 -17.48
N ARG A 244 17.98 -10.34 -17.49
CA ARG A 244 16.54 -10.32 -17.78
C ARG A 244 15.77 -9.42 -16.80
N ILE A 245 16.06 -9.51 -15.50
CA ILE A 245 15.44 -8.65 -14.49
C ILE A 245 15.78 -7.18 -14.74
N ARG A 246 17.05 -6.85 -15.04
CA ARG A 246 17.42 -5.47 -15.38
C ARG A 246 16.72 -4.95 -16.63
N GLU A 247 16.58 -5.78 -17.66
CA GLU A 247 15.85 -5.44 -18.87
C GLU A 247 14.36 -5.19 -18.57
N LYS A 248 13.74 -6.05 -17.75
CA LYS A 248 12.35 -5.89 -17.28
C LYS A 248 12.18 -4.61 -16.46
N MET A 249 13.10 -4.33 -15.53
CA MET A 249 13.12 -3.07 -14.76
C MET A 249 13.23 -1.84 -15.67
N ALA A 250 14.12 -1.88 -16.68
CA ALA A 250 14.28 -0.79 -17.62
C ALA A 250 13.01 -0.58 -18.48
N LYS A 251 12.32 -1.65 -18.86
CA LYS A 251 11.02 -1.56 -19.55
C LYS A 251 9.97 -0.93 -18.64
N MET A 252 9.84 -1.39 -17.40
CA MET A 252 8.86 -0.84 -16.45
C MET A 252 9.11 0.63 -16.13
N ARG A 253 10.37 1.06 -15.95
CA ARG A 253 10.69 2.48 -15.77
C ARG A 253 10.21 3.34 -16.95
N ARG A 254 10.33 2.86 -18.17
CA ARG A 254 9.80 3.56 -19.35
C ARG A 254 8.27 3.64 -19.34
N GLU A 255 7.60 2.53 -19.03
CA GLU A 255 6.14 2.50 -18.93
C GLU A 255 5.61 3.46 -17.85
N ILE A 256 6.28 3.51 -16.66
CA ILE A 256 5.92 4.45 -15.59
C ILE A 256 6.14 5.90 -16.07
N ALA A 257 7.24 6.19 -16.77
CA ALA A 257 7.51 7.53 -17.30
C ALA A 257 6.47 7.97 -18.35
N GLU A 258 6.01 7.05 -19.21
CA GLU A 258 4.93 7.33 -20.17
C GLU A 258 3.61 7.64 -19.46
N MET A 259 3.26 6.88 -18.40
CA MET A 259 2.06 7.12 -17.60
C MET A 259 2.12 8.46 -16.85
N LYS A 260 3.33 8.88 -16.41
CA LYS A 260 3.55 10.20 -15.79
C LYS A 260 3.13 11.34 -16.72
N THR A 261 3.48 11.28 -17.98
CA THR A 261 3.11 12.32 -18.98
C THR A 261 1.59 12.55 -19.03
N GLY A 262 0.80 11.49 -19.00
CA GLY A 262 -0.67 11.60 -18.98
C GLY A 262 -1.23 12.25 -17.71
N ARG A 263 -0.58 12.06 -16.56
CA ARG A 263 -0.96 12.74 -15.30
C ARG A 263 -0.59 14.21 -15.33
N ASP A 264 0.59 14.54 -15.84
CA ASP A 264 1.07 15.92 -15.95
C ASP A 264 0.13 16.77 -16.81
N ILE A 265 -0.43 16.20 -17.89
CA ILE A 265 -1.44 16.89 -18.72
C ILE A 265 -2.71 17.18 -17.88
N LYS A 266 -3.26 16.20 -17.18
CA LYS A 266 -4.43 16.39 -16.32
C LYS A 266 -4.16 17.39 -15.17
N ARG A 267 -2.93 17.40 -14.67
CA ARG A 267 -2.46 18.33 -13.64
C ARG A 267 -2.37 19.76 -14.19
N GLN A 268 -1.84 19.92 -15.40
CA GLN A 268 -1.84 21.22 -16.09
C GLN A 268 -3.25 21.75 -16.37
N GLU A 269 -4.19 20.90 -16.73
CA GLU A 269 -5.60 21.28 -16.88
C GLU A 269 -6.21 21.75 -15.56
N ARG A 270 -5.93 21.05 -14.43
CA ARG A 270 -6.38 21.50 -13.08
C ARG A 270 -5.78 22.85 -12.73
N ARG A 271 -4.47 23.06 -12.98
CA ARG A 271 -3.78 24.34 -12.76
C ARG A 271 -4.32 25.46 -13.67
N ARG A 272 -4.68 25.14 -14.92
CA ARG A 272 -5.35 26.11 -15.82
C ARG A 272 -6.73 26.50 -15.31
N ASN A 273 -7.49 25.57 -14.83
CA ASN A 273 -8.82 25.81 -14.26
C ASN A 273 -8.74 26.41 -12.84
N LYS A 274 -7.55 26.64 -12.31
CA LYS A 274 -7.27 27.27 -11.01
C LYS A 274 -8.08 26.68 -9.84
N VAL A 275 -8.42 25.39 -9.94
CA VAL A 275 -9.06 24.65 -8.84
C VAL A 275 -7.98 24.27 -7.84
N PRO A 276 -8.05 24.79 -6.59
CA PRO A 276 -7.05 24.45 -5.57
C PRO A 276 -7.00 22.98 -5.28
N SER A 277 -5.82 22.47 -4.92
CA SER A 277 -5.59 21.08 -4.59
C SER A 277 -5.13 20.92 -3.14
N VAL A 278 -5.74 19.99 -2.44
CA VAL A 278 -5.40 19.63 -1.05
C VAL A 278 -4.96 18.18 -1.02
N ALA A 279 -3.78 17.91 -0.49
CA ALA A 279 -3.30 16.55 -0.29
C ALA A 279 -3.52 16.09 1.15
N ILE A 280 -4.01 14.89 1.34
CA ILE A 280 -4.09 14.25 2.66
C ILE A 280 -2.86 13.38 2.84
N ALA A 281 -1.93 13.78 3.70
CA ALA A 281 -0.76 13.02 4.08
C ALA A 281 -0.91 12.52 5.53
N GLY A 282 -0.19 11.48 5.91
CA GLY A 282 -0.21 11.01 7.30
C GLY A 282 0.14 9.53 7.41
N TYR A 283 0.35 9.10 8.63
CA TYR A 283 0.75 7.74 8.95
C TYR A 283 -0.31 6.71 8.52
N THR A 284 0.09 5.45 8.33
CA THR A 284 -0.88 4.35 8.10
C THR A 284 -1.88 4.27 9.26
N ASN A 285 -3.11 3.96 8.95
CA ASN A 285 -4.20 3.88 9.93
C ASN A 285 -4.50 5.18 10.72
N ALA A 286 -3.94 6.33 10.36
CA ALA A 286 -4.32 7.63 10.96
C ALA A 286 -5.75 8.09 10.59
N GLY A 287 -6.40 7.40 9.65
CA GLY A 287 -7.77 7.66 9.23
C GLY A 287 -7.89 8.62 8.05
N LYS A 288 -6.88 8.68 7.17
CA LYS A 288 -6.88 9.52 5.95
C LYS A 288 -8.10 9.29 5.05
N SER A 289 -8.33 8.03 4.66
CA SER A 289 -9.45 7.66 3.79
C SER A 289 -10.82 7.84 4.47
N SER A 290 -10.89 7.67 5.81
CA SER A 290 -12.08 8.01 6.59
C SER A 290 -12.36 9.51 6.58
N LEU A 291 -11.32 10.33 6.72
CA LEU A 291 -11.42 11.78 6.64
C LEU A 291 -11.81 12.23 5.23
N LEU A 292 -11.22 11.66 4.18
CA LEU A 292 -11.62 11.92 2.80
C LEU A 292 -13.12 11.67 2.60
N ASN A 293 -13.61 10.51 3.02
CA ASN A 293 -15.04 10.18 2.93
C ASN A 293 -15.92 11.18 3.66
N ARG A 294 -15.49 11.61 4.84
CA ARG A 294 -16.24 12.55 5.66
C ARG A 294 -16.32 13.93 5.03
N LEU A 295 -15.21 14.41 4.46
CA LEU A 295 -15.14 15.74 3.81
C LEU A 295 -15.83 15.77 2.46
N THR A 296 -15.91 14.66 1.73
CA THR A 296 -16.46 14.60 0.36
C THR A 296 -17.85 13.99 0.29
N GLY A 297 -18.37 13.40 1.38
CA GLY A 297 -19.61 12.61 1.37
C GLY A 297 -19.51 11.33 0.52
N ALA A 298 -18.31 10.94 0.08
CA ALA A 298 -18.10 9.76 -0.74
C ALA A 298 -18.08 8.49 0.11
N GLY A 299 -18.74 7.43 -0.34
CA GLY A 299 -18.74 6.12 0.33
C GLY A 299 -17.57 5.23 -0.14
N VAL A 300 -16.31 5.70 -0.03
CA VAL A 300 -15.15 4.86 -0.32
C VAL A 300 -15.04 3.79 0.77
N LEU A 301 -14.79 2.54 0.38
CA LEU A 301 -14.58 1.45 1.33
C LEU A 301 -13.37 1.79 2.22
N VAL A 302 -13.59 1.87 3.51
CA VAL A 302 -12.53 2.10 4.51
C VAL A 302 -12.25 0.75 5.16
N GLU A 303 -11.07 0.21 4.92
CA GLU A 303 -10.58 -0.98 5.59
C GLU A 303 -9.66 -0.58 6.75
N ASN A 304 -9.78 -1.25 7.90
CA ASN A 304 -8.88 -1.06 9.04
C ASN A 304 -7.55 -1.81 8.82
N ALA A 305 -6.99 -1.68 7.62
CA ALA A 305 -5.75 -2.31 7.22
C ALA A 305 -4.67 -1.26 6.97
N LEU A 306 -3.43 -1.57 7.28
CA LEU A 306 -2.31 -0.71 6.94
C LEU A 306 -2.15 -0.66 5.41
N PHE A 307 -1.84 0.51 4.84
CA PHE A 307 -1.74 0.70 3.39
C PHE A 307 -3.01 0.38 2.58
N ALA A 308 -4.20 0.58 3.17
CA ALA A 308 -5.47 0.38 2.46
C ALA A 308 -5.58 1.23 1.17
N THR A 309 -4.91 2.37 1.11
CA THR A 309 -4.80 3.23 -0.08
C THR A 309 -3.36 3.21 -0.59
N LEU A 310 -3.14 2.66 -1.78
CA LEU A 310 -1.87 2.71 -2.51
C LEU A 310 -1.96 3.65 -3.71
N ASP A 311 -3.05 3.57 -4.46
CA ASP A 311 -3.32 4.43 -5.60
C ASP A 311 -3.98 5.74 -5.13
N PRO A 312 -3.46 6.92 -5.52
CA PRO A 312 -4.04 8.20 -5.09
C PRO A 312 -5.46 8.35 -5.62
N THR A 313 -6.38 8.69 -4.73
CA THR A 313 -7.77 8.95 -5.08
C THR A 313 -8.02 10.45 -4.99
N VAL A 314 -8.31 11.08 -6.14
CA VAL A 314 -8.66 12.51 -6.20
C VAL A 314 -10.16 12.68 -6.23
N ARG A 315 -10.70 13.52 -5.35
CA ARG A 315 -12.13 13.86 -5.25
C ARG A 315 -12.32 15.36 -5.28
N ARG A 316 -13.46 15.79 -5.79
CA ARG A 316 -13.91 17.19 -5.68
C ARG A 316 -14.66 17.37 -4.38
N ALA A 317 -14.41 18.49 -3.73
CA ALA A 317 -15.10 18.92 -2.55
C ALA A 317 -15.41 20.42 -2.66
N GLU A 318 -16.28 20.91 -1.79
CA GLU A 318 -16.72 22.29 -1.75
C GLU A 318 -16.50 22.85 -0.34
N THR A 319 -15.95 24.05 -0.25
CA THR A 319 -15.76 24.74 1.02
C THR A 319 -17.11 25.31 1.51
N PRO A 320 -17.23 25.70 2.79
CA PRO A 320 -18.44 26.37 3.29
C PRO A 320 -18.81 27.67 2.55
N SER A 321 -17.82 28.31 1.90
CA SER A 321 -18.03 29.50 1.07
C SER A 321 -18.46 29.19 -0.38
N GLY A 322 -18.64 27.89 -0.74
CA GLY A 322 -19.04 27.47 -2.09
C GLY A 322 -17.89 27.32 -3.08
N ARG A 323 -16.62 27.40 -2.63
CA ARG A 323 -15.45 27.24 -3.49
C ARG A 323 -15.14 25.77 -3.75
N LEU A 324 -14.94 25.42 -5.00
CA LEU A 324 -14.54 24.09 -5.40
C LEU A 324 -13.04 23.88 -5.17
N TYR A 325 -12.66 22.75 -4.60
CA TYR A 325 -11.29 22.28 -4.48
C TYR A 325 -11.17 20.77 -4.73
N THR A 326 -9.98 20.28 -4.96
CA THR A 326 -9.72 18.85 -5.09
C THR A 326 -9.02 18.33 -3.85
N LEU A 327 -9.44 17.16 -3.39
CA LEU A 327 -8.87 16.46 -2.25
C LEU A 327 -8.24 15.16 -2.74
N ALA A 328 -6.95 14.97 -2.49
CA ALA A 328 -6.20 13.79 -2.90
C ALA A 328 -5.80 12.97 -1.66
N ASP A 329 -6.25 11.72 -1.57
CA ASP A 329 -5.73 10.75 -0.59
C ASP A 329 -4.41 10.20 -1.07
N THR A 330 -3.45 10.04 -0.17
CA THR A 330 -2.12 9.53 -0.48
C THR A 330 -1.83 8.22 0.22
N VAL A 331 -0.73 7.59 -0.15
CA VAL A 331 -0.23 6.38 0.52
C VAL A 331 0.06 6.69 1.99
N GLY A 332 -0.30 5.78 2.87
CA GLY A 332 0.06 5.88 4.29
C GLY A 332 1.56 5.70 4.51
N PHE A 333 2.11 6.46 5.44
CA PHE A 333 3.51 6.33 5.83
C PHE A 333 3.66 5.35 7.00
N VAL A 334 4.85 4.75 7.12
CA VAL A 334 5.26 3.88 8.24
C VAL A 334 6.66 4.25 8.67
N ARG A 335 7.05 3.84 9.86
CA ARG A 335 8.45 3.94 10.32
C ARG A 335 9.38 3.20 9.36
N HIS A 336 10.56 3.75 9.15
CA HIS A 336 11.63 3.12 8.37
C HIS A 336 11.17 2.66 6.98
N LEU A 337 10.44 3.53 6.25
CA LEU A 337 10.12 3.26 4.85
C LEU A 337 11.44 3.22 4.05
N PRO A 338 11.83 2.08 3.45
CA PRO A 338 13.09 1.99 2.73
C PRO A 338 13.16 2.99 1.57
N HIS A 339 14.31 3.66 1.39
CA HIS A 339 14.48 4.70 0.36
C HIS A 339 14.10 4.24 -1.05
N HIS A 340 14.35 2.97 -1.38
CA HIS A 340 13.97 2.43 -2.69
C HIS A 340 12.44 2.31 -2.86
N LEU A 341 11.67 2.17 -1.76
CA LEU A 341 10.21 2.23 -1.81
C LEU A 341 9.73 3.67 -1.97
N VAL A 342 10.35 4.64 -1.28
CA VAL A 342 10.07 6.07 -1.46
C VAL A 342 10.29 6.45 -2.93
N GLU A 343 11.40 6.00 -3.55
CA GLU A 343 11.68 6.25 -4.97
C GLU A 343 10.64 5.60 -5.89
N ALA A 344 10.23 4.36 -5.61
CA ALA A 344 9.22 3.65 -6.39
C ALA A 344 7.85 4.35 -6.35
N PHE A 345 7.47 4.92 -5.20
CA PHE A 345 6.20 5.65 -5.01
C PHE A 345 6.33 7.16 -5.14
N ARG A 346 7.49 7.66 -5.55
CA ARG A 346 7.75 9.09 -5.70
C ARG A 346 6.67 9.79 -6.54
N SER A 347 6.18 9.13 -7.57
CA SER A 347 5.14 9.69 -8.43
C SER A 347 3.78 9.88 -7.72
N THR A 348 3.46 9.03 -6.77
CA THR A 348 2.27 9.17 -5.92
C THR A 348 2.48 10.25 -4.86
N MET A 349 3.70 10.37 -4.35
CA MET A 349 4.08 11.40 -3.39
C MET A 349 4.26 12.79 -4.03
N GLU A 350 4.53 12.87 -5.34
CA GLU A 350 4.56 14.14 -6.10
C GLU A 350 3.20 14.88 -6.04
N GLU A 351 2.07 14.18 -5.82
CA GLU A 351 0.78 14.84 -5.59
C GLU A 351 0.78 15.69 -4.31
N VAL A 352 1.57 15.33 -3.30
CA VAL A 352 1.75 16.13 -2.07
C VAL A 352 2.55 17.40 -2.38
N GLY A 353 3.65 17.26 -3.14
CA GLY A 353 4.51 18.39 -3.52
C GLY A 353 3.85 19.40 -4.45
N ASP A 354 2.86 18.94 -5.22
CA ASP A 354 2.13 19.77 -6.19
C ASP A 354 0.82 20.33 -5.64
N SER A 355 0.47 20.03 -4.37
CA SER A 355 -0.74 20.55 -3.72
C SER A 355 -0.56 21.98 -3.22
N ASP A 356 -1.67 22.68 -3.05
CA ASP A 356 -1.71 24.04 -2.50
C ASP A 356 -1.80 24.02 -0.96
N LEU A 357 -2.19 22.89 -0.38
CA LEU A 357 -2.34 22.67 1.06
C LEU A 357 -2.16 21.20 1.40
N ILE A 358 -1.49 20.90 2.52
CA ILE A 358 -1.36 19.55 3.06
C ILE A 358 -2.22 19.43 4.32
N LEU A 359 -3.12 18.45 4.35
CA LEU A 359 -3.77 17.98 5.57
C LEU A 359 -2.93 16.82 6.14
N HIS A 360 -2.12 17.12 7.12
CA HIS A 360 -1.30 16.13 7.80
C HIS A 360 -2.10 15.44 8.90
N VAL A 361 -2.62 14.26 8.62
CA VAL A 361 -3.48 13.50 9.54
C VAL A 361 -2.63 12.67 10.50
N VAL A 362 -2.82 12.93 11.78
CA VAL A 362 -2.14 12.25 12.91
C VAL A 362 -3.18 11.47 13.72
N ASP A 363 -2.83 10.28 14.17
CA ASP A 363 -3.66 9.49 15.09
C ASP A 363 -3.50 10.01 16.53
N GLY A 364 -4.47 10.75 17.02
CA GLY A 364 -4.45 11.30 18.38
C GLY A 364 -4.56 10.24 19.50
N ALA A 365 -4.99 9.02 19.17
CA ALA A 365 -5.08 7.92 20.13
C ALA A 365 -3.79 7.04 20.15
N HIS A 366 -2.82 7.33 19.28
CA HIS A 366 -1.57 6.58 19.24
C HIS A 366 -0.67 6.95 20.43
N PRO A 367 0.09 5.97 21.02
CA PRO A 367 0.97 6.26 22.18
C PRO A 367 2.14 7.21 21.87
N ALA A 368 2.54 7.36 20.61
CA ALA A 368 3.64 8.22 20.18
C ALA A 368 3.26 9.04 18.91
N PRO A 369 2.33 9.99 19.00
CA PRO A 369 1.82 10.73 17.84
C PRO A 369 2.87 11.69 17.25
N GLU A 370 3.77 12.25 18.07
CA GLU A 370 4.84 13.14 17.61
C GLU A 370 5.87 12.42 16.73
N GLU A 371 6.16 11.15 17.02
CA GLU A 371 7.09 10.37 16.22
C GLU A 371 6.50 10.08 14.83
N GLN A 372 5.19 9.80 14.78
CA GLN A 372 4.47 9.66 13.50
C GLN A 372 4.52 10.95 12.70
N LEU A 373 4.27 12.08 13.36
CA LEU A 373 4.32 13.40 12.75
C LEU A 373 5.72 13.72 12.21
N ALA A 374 6.76 13.44 12.98
CA ALA A 374 8.15 13.63 12.56
C ALA A 374 8.52 12.76 11.34
N ALA A 375 8.11 11.48 11.34
CA ALA A 375 8.38 10.54 10.25
C ALA A 375 7.71 10.98 8.94
N VAL A 376 6.47 11.45 8.99
CA VAL A 376 5.76 11.95 7.81
C VAL A 376 6.39 13.24 7.29
N ARG A 377 6.79 14.16 8.18
CA ARG A 377 7.49 15.41 7.80
C ARG A 377 8.87 15.15 7.18
N GLU A 378 9.54 14.07 7.56
CA GLU A 378 10.78 13.64 6.90
C GLU A 378 10.51 13.28 5.44
N VAL A 379 9.49 12.50 5.15
CA VAL A 379 9.12 12.13 3.79
C VAL A 379 8.60 13.34 2.99
N ILE A 380 7.83 14.25 3.59
CA ILE A 380 7.38 15.49 2.94
C ILE A 380 8.60 16.33 2.49
N ARG A 381 9.67 16.37 3.30
CA ARG A 381 10.94 17.01 2.91
C ARG A 381 11.65 16.29 1.76
N ASP A 382 11.69 14.96 1.78
CA ASP A 382 12.34 14.14 0.75
C ASP A 382 11.68 14.30 -0.63
N VAL A 383 10.37 14.55 -0.66
CA VAL A 383 9.65 14.83 -1.90
C VAL A 383 9.64 16.30 -2.31
N GLY A 384 10.28 17.18 -1.52
CA GLY A 384 10.43 18.60 -1.82
C GLY A 384 9.17 19.43 -1.60
N ALA A 385 8.28 19.01 -0.70
CA ALA A 385 7.00 19.67 -0.38
C ALA A 385 7.07 20.57 0.87
N THR A 386 8.26 21.00 1.28
CA THR A 386 8.47 21.77 2.52
C THR A 386 7.80 23.16 2.49
N ASP A 387 7.65 23.75 1.31
CA ASP A 387 7.08 25.09 1.13
C ASP A 387 5.54 25.08 1.05
N VAL A 388 4.92 23.90 1.02
CA VAL A 388 3.46 23.79 0.98
C VAL A 388 2.89 24.03 2.39
N PRO A 389 1.87 24.89 2.55
CA PRO A 389 1.21 25.08 3.84
C PRO A 389 0.68 23.76 4.42
N GLU A 390 0.84 23.57 5.74
CA GLU A 390 0.43 22.34 6.44
C GLU A 390 -0.62 22.67 7.51
N ILE A 391 -1.72 21.93 7.54
CA ILE A 391 -2.65 21.85 8.67
C ILE A 391 -2.48 20.47 9.32
N VAL A 392 -2.13 20.45 10.61
CA VAL A 392 -2.05 19.20 11.39
C VAL A 392 -3.44 18.81 11.87
N VAL A 393 -3.96 17.71 11.36
CA VAL A 393 -5.29 17.20 11.69
C VAL A 393 -5.15 16.04 12.68
N ILE A 394 -5.35 16.32 13.97
CA ILE A 394 -5.30 15.29 15.02
C ILE A 394 -6.63 14.55 15.01
N ASN A 395 -6.64 13.43 14.30
CA ASN A 395 -7.82 12.58 14.12
C ASN A 395 -7.98 11.60 15.30
N LYS A 396 -9.13 10.93 15.36
CA LYS A 396 -9.55 10.01 16.43
C LYS A 396 -9.62 10.70 17.81
N ALA A 397 -9.92 11.99 17.84
CA ALA A 397 -10.07 12.77 19.07
C ALA A 397 -11.09 12.17 20.06
N ASP A 398 -12.03 11.35 19.56
CA ASP A 398 -13.01 10.61 20.36
C ASP A 398 -12.42 9.44 21.16
N ALA A 399 -11.23 8.99 20.80
CA ALA A 399 -10.50 7.89 21.47
C ALA A 399 -9.17 8.35 22.09
N ALA A 400 -8.76 9.60 21.85
CA ALA A 400 -7.51 10.16 22.38
C ALA A 400 -7.61 10.51 23.87
N ASP A 401 -6.48 10.44 24.57
CA ASP A 401 -6.38 10.99 25.93
C ASP A 401 -6.55 12.51 25.87
N PRO A 402 -7.46 13.11 26.65
CA PRO A 402 -7.71 14.55 26.60
C PRO A 402 -6.49 15.41 26.96
N VAL A 403 -5.60 14.93 27.84
CA VAL A 403 -4.41 15.66 28.29
C VAL A 403 -3.39 15.70 27.14
N GLU A 404 -3.13 14.55 26.53
CA GLU A 404 -2.22 14.42 25.39
C GLU A 404 -2.74 15.20 24.16
N LEU A 405 -4.04 15.13 23.89
CA LEU A 405 -4.68 15.90 22.82
C LEU A 405 -4.47 17.42 23.02
N GLN A 406 -4.67 17.92 24.24
CA GLN A 406 -4.44 19.33 24.55
C GLN A 406 -2.96 19.70 24.46
N ARG A 407 -2.06 18.79 24.79
CA ARG A 407 -0.62 18.99 24.64
C ARG A 407 -0.22 19.14 23.19
N LEU A 408 -0.68 18.24 22.33
CA LEU A 408 -0.44 18.28 20.87
C LEU A 408 -0.95 19.58 20.25
N LEU A 409 -2.18 19.99 20.57
CA LEU A 409 -2.78 21.23 20.09
C LEU A 409 -2.03 22.49 20.52
N ARG A 410 -1.27 22.45 21.62
CA ARG A 410 -0.44 23.58 22.08
C ARG A 410 0.93 23.62 21.40
N VAL A 411 1.48 22.44 21.07
CA VAL A 411 2.81 22.34 20.44
C VAL A 411 2.72 22.68 18.95
N GLU A 412 1.70 22.20 18.29
CA GLU A 412 1.50 22.40 16.85
C GLU A 412 0.67 23.65 16.60
N ARG A 413 1.29 24.66 15.92
CA ARG A 413 0.66 26.00 15.74
C ARG A 413 -0.58 26.00 14.86
N ASN A 414 -0.62 25.11 13.86
CA ASN A 414 -1.72 25.01 12.89
C ASN A 414 -2.37 23.63 13.01
N ALA A 415 -2.87 23.32 14.22
CA ALA A 415 -3.45 22.02 14.54
C ALA A 415 -4.93 22.12 14.91
N ILE A 416 -5.68 21.10 14.51
CA ILE A 416 -7.09 20.95 14.84
C ILE A 416 -7.38 19.50 15.22
N ALA A 417 -8.21 19.34 16.27
CA ALA A 417 -8.69 18.03 16.70
C ALA A 417 -9.99 17.67 15.99
N VAL A 418 -10.03 16.49 15.39
CA VAL A 418 -11.22 15.99 14.68
C VAL A 418 -11.49 14.52 15.02
N SER A 419 -12.71 14.09 14.77
CA SER A 419 -13.06 12.68 14.70
C SER A 419 -13.78 12.40 13.39
N ALA A 420 -13.09 11.75 12.46
CA ALA A 420 -13.71 11.31 11.21
C ALA A 420 -14.88 10.35 11.45
N ARG A 421 -14.87 9.61 12.57
CA ARG A 421 -15.91 8.67 12.97
C ARG A 421 -17.19 9.41 13.42
N THR A 422 -17.08 10.33 14.36
CA THR A 422 -18.23 11.03 14.95
C THR A 422 -18.65 12.28 14.18
N GLY A 423 -17.71 12.90 13.46
CA GLY A 423 -17.89 14.17 12.76
C GLY A 423 -17.51 15.40 13.59
N ALA A 424 -17.04 15.22 14.83
CA ALA A 424 -16.59 16.33 15.65
C ALA A 424 -15.40 17.05 15.01
N GLY A 425 -15.35 18.37 15.05
CA GLY A 425 -14.28 19.22 14.51
C GLY A 425 -14.23 19.32 12.99
N ILE A 426 -15.14 18.66 12.24
CA ILE A 426 -15.12 18.68 10.77
C ILE A 426 -15.54 20.02 10.20
N ALA A 427 -16.53 20.69 10.80
CA ALA A 427 -16.97 22.02 10.34
C ALA A 427 -15.87 23.07 10.52
N GLU A 428 -15.16 23.01 11.63
CA GLU A 428 -14.02 23.87 11.94
C GLU A 428 -12.83 23.58 11.01
N LEU A 429 -12.58 22.31 10.68
CA LEU A 429 -11.57 21.93 9.70
C LEU A 429 -11.90 22.46 8.32
N LEU A 430 -13.15 22.37 7.87
CA LEU A 430 -13.58 22.91 6.58
C LEU A 430 -13.41 24.44 6.53
N ALA A 431 -13.72 25.16 7.62
CA ALA A 431 -13.49 26.59 7.72
C ALA A 431 -12.00 26.95 7.66
N LEU A 432 -11.13 26.13 8.30
CA LEU A 432 -9.68 26.33 8.25
C LEU A 432 -9.12 26.05 6.85
N ILE A 433 -9.58 25.00 6.17
CA ILE A 433 -9.23 24.73 4.77
C ILE A 433 -9.62 25.93 3.89
N ASP A 434 -10.84 26.45 4.04
CA ASP A 434 -11.31 27.61 3.27
C ASP A 434 -10.46 28.86 3.49
N ALA A 435 -9.96 29.06 4.70
CA ALA A 435 -9.09 30.19 5.06
C ALA A 435 -7.69 30.07 4.45
N GLU A 436 -7.10 28.85 4.47
CA GLU A 436 -5.72 28.58 4.04
C GLU A 436 -5.59 28.40 2.52
N LEU A 437 -6.65 27.99 1.84
CA LEU A 437 -6.61 27.82 0.38
C LEU A 437 -6.32 29.12 -0.34
N PRO A 438 -5.49 29.10 -1.41
CA PRO A 438 -5.20 30.29 -2.20
C PRO A 438 -6.49 30.98 -2.66
N ARG A 439 -6.60 32.28 -2.39
CA ARG A 439 -7.74 33.09 -2.82
C ARG A 439 -7.39 33.86 -4.07
N PRO A 440 -8.35 34.02 -5.01
CA PRO A 440 -8.22 34.96 -6.09
C PRO A 440 -8.02 36.37 -5.52
N LYS A 441 -7.05 37.12 -6.11
CA LYS A 441 -6.63 38.42 -5.53
C LYS A 441 -7.37 39.63 -6.09
N VAL A 442 -7.99 39.50 -7.27
CA VAL A 442 -8.62 40.64 -7.98
C VAL A 442 -10.11 40.70 -7.62
N GLU A 443 -10.50 41.72 -6.87
CA GLU A 443 -11.89 41.99 -6.61
C GLU A 443 -12.46 42.81 -7.78
N ILE A 444 -13.58 42.36 -8.36
CA ILE A 444 -14.24 42.96 -9.48
C ILE A 444 -15.72 43.13 -9.17
N GLU A 445 -16.31 44.21 -9.73
CA GLU A 445 -17.75 44.42 -9.78
C GLU A 445 -18.13 44.58 -11.25
N VAL A 446 -19.00 43.71 -11.76
CA VAL A 446 -19.31 43.61 -13.17
C VAL A 446 -20.81 43.41 -13.38
N LEU A 447 -21.35 43.97 -14.48
CA LEU A 447 -22.69 43.69 -14.96
C LEU A 447 -22.60 42.86 -16.22
N VAL A 448 -22.81 41.55 -16.11
CA VAL A 448 -22.68 40.58 -17.22
C VAL A 448 -24.05 40.37 -17.87
N PRO A 449 -24.20 40.64 -19.18
CA PRO A 449 -25.44 40.38 -19.90
C PRO A 449 -25.83 38.90 -19.89
N PHE A 450 -27.11 38.58 -19.91
CA PHE A 450 -27.60 37.19 -19.90
C PHE A 450 -27.12 36.37 -21.11
N THR A 451 -26.70 37.02 -22.20
CA THR A 451 -26.08 36.35 -23.37
C THR A 451 -24.71 35.72 -23.08
N GLU A 452 -24.03 36.20 -22.06
CA GLU A 452 -22.68 35.77 -21.64
C GLU A 452 -22.71 34.86 -20.42
N GLY A 453 -23.71 33.97 -20.33
CA GLY A 453 -23.87 33.02 -19.23
C GLY A 453 -22.64 32.11 -19.01
N ALA A 454 -21.83 31.90 -20.04
CA ALA A 454 -20.57 31.17 -19.93
C ALA A 454 -19.56 31.88 -19.00
N LEU A 455 -19.49 33.21 -19.02
CA LEU A 455 -18.63 33.99 -18.14
C LEU A 455 -19.10 33.91 -16.68
N ILE A 456 -20.44 34.01 -16.46
CA ILE A 456 -21.04 33.86 -15.13
C ILE A 456 -20.68 32.45 -14.56
N SER A 457 -20.87 31.40 -15.37
CA SER A 457 -20.51 30.04 -14.97
C SER A 457 -18.99 29.89 -14.65
N ARG A 458 -18.12 30.59 -15.39
CA ARG A 458 -16.69 30.62 -15.09
C ARG A 458 -16.40 31.34 -13.77
N VAL A 459 -17.08 32.46 -13.46
CA VAL A 459 -16.91 33.15 -12.17
C VAL A 459 -17.30 32.23 -10.99
N HIS A 460 -18.38 31.49 -11.12
CA HIS A 460 -18.78 30.50 -10.10
C HIS A 460 -17.79 29.33 -9.96
N ASN A 461 -17.17 28.87 -11.05
CA ASN A 461 -16.26 27.74 -11.03
C ASN A 461 -14.80 28.09 -10.67
N GLU A 462 -14.34 29.30 -11.06
CA GLU A 462 -12.94 29.72 -10.97
C GLU A 462 -12.72 30.86 -9.97
N GLY A 463 -13.78 31.50 -9.46
CA GLY A 463 -13.75 32.66 -8.57
C GLY A 463 -14.47 32.43 -7.25
N GLU A 464 -14.50 33.50 -6.44
CA GLU A 464 -15.25 33.57 -5.19
C GLU A 464 -16.36 34.65 -5.38
N VAL A 465 -17.61 34.23 -5.51
CA VAL A 465 -18.75 35.15 -5.65
C VAL A 465 -19.07 35.75 -4.28
N LEU A 466 -18.98 37.07 -4.16
CA LEU A 466 -19.30 37.80 -2.94
C LEU A 466 -20.79 38.21 -2.89
N THR A 467 -21.29 38.77 -4.00
CA THR A 467 -22.73 39.13 -4.19
C THR A 467 -23.12 38.86 -5.62
N GLU A 468 -24.36 38.42 -5.81
CA GLU A 468 -24.98 38.21 -7.12
C GLU A 468 -26.40 38.77 -7.08
N GLU A 469 -26.73 39.66 -8.02
CA GLU A 469 -28.05 40.23 -8.19
C GLU A 469 -28.46 40.19 -9.65
N HIS A 470 -29.69 39.72 -9.91
CA HIS A 470 -30.23 39.70 -11.26
C HIS A 470 -31.00 41.03 -11.51
N THR A 471 -30.51 41.79 -12.47
CA THR A 471 -31.12 43.02 -12.93
C THR A 471 -31.79 42.83 -14.30
N PRO A 472 -32.65 43.71 -14.79
CA PRO A 472 -33.22 43.62 -16.14
C PRO A 472 -32.18 43.67 -17.26
N GLU A 473 -31.00 44.22 -17.00
CA GLU A 473 -29.89 44.41 -17.97
C GLU A 473 -28.88 43.25 -17.98
N GLY A 474 -28.90 42.42 -16.93
CA GLY A 474 -27.94 41.30 -16.77
C GLY A 474 -27.79 40.89 -15.31
N THR A 475 -26.77 40.08 -15.04
CA THR A 475 -26.39 39.69 -13.69
C THR A 475 -25.28 40.60 -13.18
N GLN A 476 -25.54 41.36 -12.12
CA GLN A 476 -24.54 42.12 -11.39
C GLN A 476 -23.80 41.16 -10.45
N LEU A 477 -22.49 41.06 -10.61
CA LEU A 477 -21.63 40.20 -9.83
C LEU A 477 -20.53 41.03 -9.16
N LYS A 478 -20.40 40.85 -7.85
CA LYS A 478 -19.20 41.22 -7.12
C LYS A 478 -18.46 39.95 -6.75
N ALA A 479 -17.26 39.78 -7.26
CA ALA A 479 -16.52 38.53 -7.09
C ALA A 479 -15.01 38.80 -6.98
N ARG A 480 -14.31 37.88 -6.33
CA ARG A 480 -12.87 37.79 -6.41
C ARG A 480 -12.49 36.79 -7.47
N VAL A 481 -11.66 37.19 -8.43
CA VAL A 481 -11.26 36.36 -9.56
C VAL A 481 -9.76 36.46 -9.79
N HIS A 482 -9.26 35.56 -10.58
CA HIS A 482 -7.88 35.62 -11.04
C HIS A 482 -7.70 36.64 -12.17
N GLU A 483 -6.47 37.13 -12.38
CA GLU A 483 -6.15 38.19 -13.35
C GLU A 483 -6.67 37.91 -14.77
N GLU A 484 -6.59 36.65 -15.25
CA GLU A 484 -7.08 36.27 -16.58
C GLU A 484 -8.60 36.38 -16.70
N LEU A 485 -9.33 35.96 -15.66
CA LEU A 485 -10.78 36.08 -15.66
C LEU A 485 -11.21 37.53 -15.45
N ALA A 486 -10.47 38.30 -14.63
CA ALA A 486 -10.64 39.74 -14.49
C ALA A 486 -10.45 40.47 -15.83
N ALA A 487 -9.43 40.09 -16.61
CA ALA A 487 -9.22 40.65 -17.95
C ALA A 487 -10.40 40.32 -18.91
N ALA A 488 -10.93 39.10 -18.85
CA ALA A 488 -12.08 38.68 -19.65
C ALA A 488 -13.37 39.41 -19.24
N LEU A 489 -13.51 39.82 -17.97
CA LEU A 489 -14.64 40.50 -17.42
C LEU A 489 -14.49 42.06 -17.48
N ALA A 490 -13.32 42.57 -17.82
CA ALA A 490 -13.06 44.02 -17.90
C ALA A 490 -14.02 44.78 -18.80
N PRO A 491 -14.56 44.28 -19.93
CA PRO A 491 -15.56 44.96 -20.74
C PRO A 491 -16.89 45.19 -20.04
N TYR A 492 -17.18 44.43 -18.96
CA TYR A 492 -18.44 44.46 -18.23
C TYR A 492 -18.38 45.22 -16.89
N VAL A 493 -17.24 45.86 -16.61
CA VAL A 493 -17.12 46.74 -15.42
C VAL A 493 -17.96 47.97 -15.64
N PRO A 494 -18.88 48.30 -14.74
CA PRO A 494 -19.68 49.53 -14.86
C PRO A 494 -18.77 50.76 -14.92
N THR A 495 -18.81 51.51 -15.99
CA THR A 495 -18.16 52.83 -16.05
C THR A 495 -18.89 53.72 -15.04
N ALA A 496 -18.14 54.09 -13.98
CA ALA A 496 -18.66 55.09 -13.03
C ALA A 496 -19.00 56.38 -13.83
N HIS A 497 -20.29 56.69 -13.89
CA HIS A 497 -20.80 57.95 -14.36
C HIS A 497 -20.75 58.98 -13.26
#